data_280c7be5985a1b0c77dfbb4ecdc919c1
#
_entry.id   280c7be5985a1b0c77dfbb4ecdc919c1
#
_cell.length_a   1.000
_cell.length_b   1.000
_cell.length_c   1.000
_cell.angle_alpha   90.00
_cell.angle_beta   90.00
_cell.angle_gamma   90.00
#
_symmetry.space_group_name_H-M   'P 1'
#
loop_
_entity.id
_entity.type
_entity.pdbx_description
1 polymer ?
#
loop_
_entity_poly.entity_id
_entity_poly.type
_entity_poly.pdbx_seq_one_letter_code
_entity_poly.pdbx_strand_id
1 'polypeptide(L)'
;MRKKSLMLAAVLAAGVMMAACGSASTLPDNSQDKPVASQQTESKYSFELKGIELKTDGDLTEYTSKLGEPSGGYYEAKSCAFEGMDKFYYYDSVTLQGYQKDGNDKLYSITLMDDAVKTKEGVRI
;
A
#
# COMPACT_ATOMS: atom_id res chain seq x y z
N MET A 1 11.29 -30.46 50.41
CA MET A 1 12.16 -31.65 50.21
C MET A 1 12.42 -31.81 48.73
N ARG A 2 13.71 -31.59 48.39
CA ARG A 2 14.56 -32.42 47.51
C ARG A 2 13.93 -32.79 46.14
N LYS A 3 14.57 -32.62 44.98
CA LYS A 3 15.99 -32.64 44.52
C LYS A 3 15.97 -31.99 43.14
N LYS A 4 16.76 -31.05 42.76
CA LYS A 4 18.07 -31.15 42.07
C LYS A 4 18.14 -32.28 41.05
N SER A 5 18.22 -31.86 39.78
CA SER A 5 19.11 -32.49 38.81
C SER A 5 19.44 -31.50 37.69
N LEU A 6 20.67 -31.08 37.71
CA LEU A 6 21.44 -30.62 36.56
C LEU A 6 21.51 -31.75 35.52
N MET A 7 21.41 -31.45 34.27
CA MET A 7 22.23 -32.10 33.24
C MET A 7 22.52 -31.14 32.10
N LEU A 8 23.75 -30.84 32.07
CA LEU A 8 24.58 -30.24 31.05
C LEU A 8 24.73 -31.23 29.89
N ALA A 9 24.53 -30.81 28.66
CA ALA A 9 25.20 -31.43 27.51
C ALA A 9 25.29 -30.42 26.38
N ALA A 10 26.46 -29.91 26.19
CA ALA A 10 26.92 -29.25 24.99
C ALA A 10 27.23 -30.29 23.92
N VAL A 11 26.84 -30.05 22.69
CA VAL A 11 27.55 -30.58 21.53
C VAL A 11 27.57 -29.57 20.42
N LEU A 12 28.73 -29.16 20.08
CA LEU A 12 29.16 -28.49 18.86
C LEU A 12 28.95 -29.41 17.66
N ALA A 13 28.48 -28.84 16.54
CA ALA A 13 28.93 -29.31 15.24
C ALA A 13 28.86 -28.14 14.24
N ALA A 14 30.03 -27.72 13.86
CA ALA A 14 30.31 -26.87 12.74
C ALA A 14 30.01 -27.61 11.42
N GLY A 15 29.38 -26.91 10.48
CA GLY A 15 29.21 -27.38 9.13
C GLY A 15 29.25 -26.20 8.18
N VAL A 16 30.45 -25.80 7.79
CA VAL A 16 30.73 -24.91 6.67
C VAL A 16 30.55 -25.71 5.39
N MET A 17 29.65 -25.26 4.51
CA MET A 17 29.73 -25.62 3.09
C MET A 17 29.51 -24.36 2.27
N MET A 18 30.62 -23.82 1.82
CA MET A 18 30.69 -22.91 0.70
C MET A 18 30.30 -23.67 -0.59
N ALA A 19 29.34 -23.14 -1.32
CA ALA A 19 29.25 -23.39 -2.74
C ALA A 19 29.27 -22.04 -3.44
N ALA A 20 30.42 -21.64 -3.84
CA ALA A 20 30.62 -20.59 -4.81
C ALA A 20 30.16 -21.08 -6.17
N CYS A 21 29.15 -20.44 -6.74
CA CYS A 21 28.97 -20.43 -8.18
C CYS A 21 29.06 -18.99 -8.65
N GLY A 22 30.23 -18.66 -9.13
CA GLY A 22 30.47 -17.44 -9.84
C GLY A 22 29.80 -17.47 -11.21
N SER A 23 29.12 -16.39 -11.52
CA SER A 23 28.90 -15.96 -12.88
C SER A 23 29.02 -14.45 -12.88
N ALA A 24 30.15 -14.02 -13.35
CA ALA A 24 30.41 -12.62 -13.60
C ALA A 24 29.60 -12.17 -14.81
N SER A 25 28.63 -11.30 -14.56
CA SER A 25 28.09 -10.42 -15.58
C SER A 25 28.22 -9.01 -15.05
N THR A 26 29.19 -8.32 -15.57
CA THR A 26 29.44 -6.91 -15.33
C THR A 26 28.37 -6.07 -15.99
N LEU A 27 27.38 -5.63 -15.19
CA LEU A 27 26.58 -4.46 -15.49
C LEU A 27 26.81 -3.47 -14.34
N PRO A 28 26.94 -2.18 -14.61
CA PRO A 28 27.13 -1.20 -13.55
C PRO A 28 25.82 -1.11 -12.77
N ASP A 29 25.83 -1.72 -11.61
CA ASP A 29 24.75 -1.68 -10.65
C ASP A 29 24.84 -0.36 -9.89
N ASN A 30 23.94 0.55 -10.21
CA ASN A 30 23.67 1.72 -9.41
C ASN A 30 22.39 1.52 -8.61
N SER A 31 22.34 0.42 -7.90
CA SER A 31 21.29 0.12 -6.95
C SER A 31 21.73 0.56 -5.56
N GLN A 32 21.48 1.80 -5.24
CA GLN A 32 21.39 2.19 -3.84
C GLN A 32 20.06 1.66 -3.29
N ASP A 33 20.09 0.45 -2.79
CA ASP A 33 19.07 -0.05 -1.87
C ASP A 33 19.17 0.76 -0.56
N LYS A 34 18.49 1.89 -0.56
CA LYS A 34 18.04 2.50 0.68
C LYS A 34 16.74 1.82 1.04
N PRO A 35 16.61 1.29 2.27
CA PRO A 35 15.29 0.94 2.77
C PRO A 35 14.44 2.20 2.71
N VAL A 36 13.42 2.18 1.86
CA VAL A 36 12.42 3.23 1.80
C VAL A 36 11.68 3.16 3.12
N ALA A 37 12.15 3.94 4.10
CA ALA A 37 11.33 4.31 5.23
C ALA A 37 10.07 4.92 4.64
N SER A 38 8.91 4.39 5.03
CA SER A 38 7.60 4.92 4.68
C SER A 38 7.54 6.38 5.13
N GLN A 39 8.06 7.25 4.30
CA GLN A 39 7.72 8.65 4.40
C GLN A 39 6.26 8.73 3.99
N GLN A 40 5.41 9.06 4.93
CA GLN A 40 4.10 9.63 4.63
C GLN A 40 4.37 10.86 3.76
N THR A 41 4.43 10.62 2.47
CA THR A 41 4.44 11.69 1.50
C THR A 41 3.04 12.22 1.55
N GLU A 42 2.83 13.37 2.20
CA GLU A 42 1.60 14.13 2.01
C GLU A 42 1.36 14.20 0.50
N SER A 43 0.20 13.72 0.08
CA SER A 43 -0.12 13.69 -1.34
C SER A 43 0.02 15.10 -1.90
N LYS A 44 1.00 15.29 -2.75
CA LYS A 44 1.28 16.58 -3.41
C LYS A 44 0.13 16.98 -4.33
N TYR A 45 -0.67 16.02 -4.73
CA TYR A 45 -1.75 16.21 -5.68
C TYR A 45 -3.09 16.01 -5.01
N SER A 46 -4.04 16.88 -5.31
CA SER A 46 -5.43 16.74 -4.91
C SER A 46 -6.33 16.75 -6.14
N PHE A 47 -7.44 16.06 -6.01
CA PHE A 47 -8.46 15.97 -7.06
C PHE A 47 -9.74 16.60 -6.54
N GLU A 48 -10.45 17.30 -7.39
CA GLU A 48 -11.75 17.84 -7.06
C GLU A 48 -12.83 17.10 -7.84
N LEU A 49 -13.73 16.48 -7.12
CA LEU A 49 -14.90 15.80 -7.66
C LEU A 49 -16.16 16.34 -7.00
N LYS A 50 -17.08 16.91 -7.79
CA LYS A 50 -18.32 17.50 -7.26
C LYS A 50 -18.13 18.49 -6.12
N GLY A 51 -17.05 19.29 -6.19
CA GLY A 51 -16.70 20.26 -5.14
C GLY A 51 -16.04 19.69 -3.90
N ILE A 52 -15.69 18.40 -3.92
CA ILE A 52 -15.04 17.71 -2.82
C ILE A 52 -13.57 17.47 -3.19
N GLU A 53 -12.67 17.93 -2.33
CA GLU A 53 -11.24 17.71 -2.50
C GLU A 53 -10.87 16.31 -2.00
N LEU A 54 -10.32 15.49 -2.89
CA LEU A 54 -9.88 14.12 -2.63
C LEU A 54 -8.36 14.07 -2.60
N LYS A 55 -7.82 13.42 -1.58
CA LYS A 55 -6.37 13.18 -1.42
C LYS A 55 -6.12 11.71 -1.09
N THR A 56 -5.05 11.16 -1.60
CA THR A 56 -4.59 9.84 -1.15
C THR A 56 -4.28 9.88 0.34
N ASP A 57 -4.45 8.76 1.03
CA ASP A 57 -4.44 8.63 2.49
C ASP A 57 -5.54 9.41 3.25
N GLY A 58 -6.41 10.12 2.54
CA GLY A 58 -7.59 10.73 3.13
C GLY A 58 -8.62 9.71 3.59
N ASP A 59 -9.59 10.15 4.37
CA ASP A 59 -10.66 9.32 4.89
C ASP A 59 -11.66 8.96 3.79
N LEU A 60 -11.64 7.71 3.36
CA LEU A 60 -12.52 7.23 2.30
C LEU A 60 -13.99 7.24 2.70
N THR A 61 -14.28 6.96 3.98
CA THR A 61 -15.66 6.98 4.49
C THR A 61 -16.24 8.38 4.43
N GLU A 62 -15.45 9.39 4.76
CA GLU A 62 -15.87 10.78 4.64
C GLU A 62 -16.13 11.16 3.17
N TYR A 63 -15.24 10.76 2.26
CA TYR A 63 -15.39 11.05 0.84
C TYR A 63 -16.63 10.41 0.25
N THR A 64 -16.83 9.12 0.49
CA THR A 64 -18.01 8.41 -0.03
C THR A 64 -19.32 8.92 0.56
N SER A 65 -19.33 9.33 1.83
CA SER A 65 -20.50 9.96 2.46
C SER A 65 -20.88 11.27 1.79
N LYS A 66 -19.90 12.07 1.37
CA LYS A 66 -20.14 13.35 0.68
C LYS A 66 -20.48 13.18 -0.80
N LEU A 67 -19.89 12.20 -1.46
CA LEU A 67 -20.13 11.90 -2.87
C LEU A 67 -21.48 11.21 -3.11
N GLY A 68 -22.00 10.53 -2.08
CA GLY A 68 -23.20 9.72 -2.18
C GLY A 68 -22.93 8.34 -2.76
N GLU A 69 -23.99 7.63 -3.13
CA GLU A 69 -23.87 6.29 -3.68
C GLU A 69 -23.15 6.28 -5.04
N PRO A 70 -22.21 5.34 -5.24
CA PRO A 70 -21.49 5.23 -6.50
C PRO A 70 -22.44 4.71 -7.60
N SER A 71 -22.53 5.47 -8.70
CA SER A 71 -23.41 5.15 -9.83
C SER A 71 -23.07 3.83 -10.53
N GLY A 72 -21.80 3.48 -10.56
CA GLY A 72 -21.28 2.22 -11.10
C GLY A 72 -21.19 1.07 -10.09
N GLY A 73 -21.59 1.31 -8.84
CA GLY A 73 -21.62 0.29 -7.79
C GLY A 73 -20.37 0.25 -6.91
N TYR A 74 -20.35 -0.74 -6.06
CA TYR A 74 -19.32 -0.99 -5.05
C TYR A 74 -18.82 -2.44 -5.15
N TYR A 75 -17.53 -2.62 -4.97
CA TYR A 75 -16.91 -3.95 -4.91
C TYR A 75 -15.83 -3.98 -3.84
N GLU A 76 -15.69 -5.11 -3.15
CA GLU A 76 -14.59 -5.34 -2.22
C GLU A 76 -13.95 -6.71 -2.44
N ALA A 77 -12.66 -6.80 -2.23
CA ALA A 77 -11.89 -8.02 -2.32
C ALA A 77 -10.80 -8.05 -1.25
N LYS A 78 -10.34 -9.24 -0.90
CA LYS A 78 -9.21 -9.37 0.02
C LYS A 78 -7.98 -8.72 -0.61
N SER A 79 -7.36 -7.80 0.15
CA SER A 79 -6.14 -7.13 -0.31
C SER A 79 -4.96 -8.10 -0.41
N CYS A 80 -4.18 -7.93 -1.48
CA CYS A 80 -2.89 -8.61 -1.63
C CYS A 80 -1.71 -7.76 -1.11
N ALA A 81 -1.93 -6.46 -0.94
CA ALA A 81 -0.89 -5.50 -0.57
C ALA A 81 -1.01 -5.02 0.88
N PHE A 82 -2.21 -5.03 1.43
CA PHE A 82 -2.52 -4.52 2.76
C PHE A 82 -3.27 -5.55 3.59
N GLU A 83 -3.34 -5.32 4.89
CA GLU A 83 -4.25 -6.09 5.75
C GLU A 83 -5.70 -5.66 5.50
N GLY A 84 -6.62 -6.62 5.48
CA GLY A 84 -8.05 -6.37 5.30
C GLY A 84 -8.52 -6.44 3.85
N MET A 85 -9.42 -5.54 3.50
CA MET A 85 -10.11 -5.53 2.21
C MET A 85 -9.74 -4.30 1.40
N ASP A 86 -9.51 -4.50 0.11
CA ASP A 86 -9.52 -3.42 -0.87
C ASP A 86 -10.96 -3.11 -1.26
N LYS A 87 -11.32 -1.84 -1.30
CA LYS A 87 -12.66 -1.36 -1.57
C LYS A 87 -12.67 -0.48 -2.82
N PHE A 88 -13.57 -0.76 -3.71
CA PHE A 88 -13.69 -0.05 -4.99
C PHE A 88 -15.06 0.61 -5.10
N TYR A 89 -15.07 1.90 -5.35
CA TYR A 89 -16.27 2.70 -5.54
C TYR A 89 -16.25 3.27 -6.96
N TYR A 90 -17.22 2.88 -7.77
CA TYR A 90 -17.30 3.27 -9.18
C TYR A 90 -18.26 4.43 -9.35
N TYR A 91 -17.73 5.60 -9.60
CA TYR A 91 -18.48 6.79 -10.00
C TYR A 91 -18.34 7.00 -11.50
N ASP A 92 -19.22 7.83 -12.10
CA ASP A 92 -19.25 8.03 -13.56
C ASP A 92 -17.90 8.44 -14.15
N SER A 93 -17.18 9.34 -13.46
CA SER A 93 -15.92 9.93 -13.95
C SER A 93 -14.69 9.39 -13.26
N VAL A 94 -14.84 8.69 -12.14
CA VAL A 94 -13.71 8.21 -11.34
C VAL A 94 -14.01 6.88 -10.67
N THR A 95 -12.96 6.10 -10.45
CA THR A 95 -12.98 4.97 -9.52
C THR A 95 -12.11 5.31 -8.32
N LEU A 96 -12.67 5.23 -7.13
CA LEU A 96 -11.93 5.36 -5.87
C LEU A 96 -11.58 3.97 -5.36
N GLN A 97 -10.31 3.74 -5.10
CA GLN A 97 -9.85 2.52 -4.43
C GLN A 97 -9.40 2.85 -3.02
N GLY A 98 -9.93 2.12 -2.07
CA GLY A 98 -9.57 2.22 -0.67
C GLY A 98 -8.87 0.99 -0.13
N TYR A 99 -8.18 1.17 0.96
CA TYR A 99 -7.56 0.11 1.74
C TYR A 99 -7.79 0.35 3.23
N GLN A 100 -7.62 -0.69 4.04
CA GLN A 100 -7.74 -0.56 5.49
C GLN A 100 -6.37 -0.26 6.12
N LYS A 101 -6.34 0.75 6.98
CA LYS A 101 -5.18 1.12 7.78
C LYS A 101 -5.63 1.49 9.19
N ASP A 102 -5.11 0.77 10.18
CA ASP A 102 -5.43 0.99 11.59
C ASP A 102 -6.95 1.01 11.88
N GLY A 103 -7.69 0.12 11.20
CA GLY A 103 -9.14 0.01 11.33
C GLY A 103 -9.95 1.08 10.60
N ASN A 104 -9.31 1.97 9.85
CA ASN A 104 -9.96 3.00 9.06
C ASN A 104 -9.78 2.74 7.56
N ASP A 105 -10.78 3.10 6.79
CA ASP A 105 -10.70 3.06 5.34
C ASP A 105 -10.03 4.32 4.80
N LYS A 106 -8.93 4.15 4.10
CA LYS A 106 -8.16 5.22 3.51
C LYS A 106 -8.21 5.17 1.99
N LEU A 107 -8.21 6.33 1.36
CA LEU A 107 -8.13 6.41 -0.09
C LEU A 107 -6.72 6.04 -0.56
N TYR A 108 -6.62 4.97 -1.35
CA TYR A 108 -5.36 4.49 -1.91
C TYR A 108 -5.07 5.10 -3.28
N SER A 109 -6.02 5.00 -4.20
CA SER A 109 -5.86 5.52 -5.55
C SER A 109 -7.15 6.12 -6.10
N ILE A 110 -6.98 7.00 -7.06
CA ILE A 110 -8.06 7.60 -7.83
C ILE A 110 -7.76 7.31 -9.30
N THR A 111 -8.62 6.54 -9.94
CA THR A 111 -8.53 6.28 -11.37
C THR A 111 -9.51 7.19 -12.08
N LEU A 112 -9.00 8.03 -12.96
CA LEU A 112 -9.81 8.94 -13.76
C LEU A 112 -10.32 8.20 -15.00
N MET A 113 -11.61 8.29 -15.24
CA MET A 113 -12.27 7.57 -16.33
C MET A 113 -12.54 8.46 -17.54
N ASP A 114 -12.49 9.77 -17.36
CA ASP A 114 -12.63 10.74 -18.44
C ASP A 114 -11.85 12.04 -18.11
N ASP A 115 -11.77 12.95 -19.07
CA ASP A 115 -11.06 14.23 -18.96
C ASP A 115 -11.87 15.33 -18.26
N ALA A 116 -13.08 15.02 -17.80
CA ALA A 116 -13.93 15.96 -17.05
C ALA A 116 -13.37 16.23 -15.65
N VAL A 117 -12.60 15.30 -15.12
CA VAL A 117 -11.94 15.43 -13.82
C VAL A 117 -10.58 16.09 -13.99
N LYS A 118 -10.37 17.16 -13.26
CA LYS A 118 -9.10 17.91 -13.26
C LYS A 118 -8.45 17.84 -11.90
N THR A 119 -7.14 17.73 -11.89
CA THR A 119 -6.39 17.99 -10.66
C THR A 119 -6.35 19.50 -10.38
N LYS A 120 -6.24 19.88 -9.12
CA LYS A 120 -6.04 21.30 -8.75
C LYS A 120 -4.77 21.88 -9.38
N GLU A 121 -3.78 21.04 -9.59
CA GLU A 121 -2.50 21.39 -10.22
C GLU A 121 -2.58 21.46 -11.75
N GLY A 122 -3.75 21.22 -12.32
CA GLY A 122 -3.99 21.33 -13.76
C GLY A 122 -3.46 20.16 -14.58
N VAL A 123 -3.13 19.04 -13.95
CA VAL A 123 -2.77 17.82 -14.67
C VAL A 123 -4.02 17.28 -15.37
N ARG A 124 -3.90 17.04 -16.67
CA ARG A 124 -4.93 16.38 -17.49
C ARG A 124 -4.40 15.03 -17.94
N ILE A 125 -5.32 14.12 -18.10
CA ILE A 125 -5.05 12.83 -18.73
C ILE A 125 -5.08 13.03 -20.25
#